data_3f2cd89e7a4dff19b21df281ce657a17
#
_entry.id   3f2cd89e7a4dff19b21df281ce657a17
#
_cell.length_a   1.000
_cell.length_b   1.000
_cell.length_c   1.000
_cell.angle_alpha   90.00
_cell.angle_beta   90.00
_cell.angle_gamma   90.00
#
_symmetry.space_group_name_H-M   'P 1'
#
loop_
_entity.id
_entity.type
_entity.pdbx_description
1 polymer ?
#
loop_
_entity_poly.entity_id
_entity_poly.type
_entity_poly.pdbx_seq_one_letter_code
_entity_poly.pdbx_strand_id
1 'polypeptide(L)'
;MIQLSGGNDGLNMLTPCGYVEYYQNRPTLGLEKKDLLKVNDLFGFHPKLTVFRDLQEKGQLSIINSVGYPNPNRSHFRSMDIWHTATDADKFSSTGWLVSYLDNHCNNPFEAINVDNKLTLALKGKTQSEIALTDPHTFKTSIDSDFYSNLQDLVTAINELDYMYKIFNDTKNSVAYIYD
;
A
#
# COMPACT_ATOMS: atom_id res chain seq x y z
N MET A 1 1.33 1.57 -5.27
CA MET A 1 0.18 1.98 -4.42
C MET A 1 0.72 2.85 -3.29
N ILE A 2 0.05 3.95 -2.94
CA ILE A 2 0.33 4.74 -1.74
C ILE A 2 -0.92 4.68 -0.88
N GLN A 3 -0.80 4.20 0.36
CA GLN A 3 -1.90 4.14 1.32
C GLN A 3 -1.71 5.20 2.39
N LEU A 4 -2.71 6.06 2.56
CA LEU A 4 -2.75 7.07 3.62
C LEU A 4 -3.66 6.54 4.74
N SER A 5 -3.06 6.05 5.82
CA SER A 5 -3.75 5.29 6.87
C SER A 5 -4.26 6.11 8.04
N GLY A 6 -3.93 7.38 8.10
CA GLY A 6 -4.37 8.30 9.16
C GLY A 6 -3.75 9.67 9.03
N GLY A 7 -4.28 10.66 9.77
CA GLY A 7 -3.82 12.04 9.68
C GLY A 7 -4.08 12.72 8.33
N ASN A 8 -4.74 12.04 7.41
CA ASN A 8 -5.12 12.58 6.11
C ASN A 8 -6.56 13.09 6.15
N ASP A 9 -6.76 14.35 5.74
CA ASP A 9 -8.10 14.92 5.57
C ASP A 9 -8.57 14.78 4.12
N GLY A 10 -9.16 13.63 3.80
CA GLY A 10 -9.65 13.31 2.45
C GLY A 10 -10.68 14.31 1.93
N LEU A 11 -11.52 14.87 2.81
CA LEU A 11 -12.52 15.88 2.42
C LEU A 11 -11.88 17.21 2.03
N ASN A 12 -10.70 17.55 2.58
CA ASN A 12 -9.98 18.74 2.17
C ASN A 12 -8.97 18.47 1.05
N MET A 13 -8.64 17.21 0.76
CA MET A 13 -7.87 16.88 -0.46
C MET A 13 -8.72 17.05 -1.72
N LEU A 14 -9.93 16.51 -1.72
CA LEU A 14 -10.93 16.69 -2.76
C LEU A 14 -12.20 17.27 -2.13
N THR A 15 -12.26 18.56 -2.07
CA THR A 15 -13.28 19.30 -1.36
C THR A 15 -14.63 19.25 -2.09
N PRO A 16 -15.70 18.79 -1.46
CA PRO A 16 -17.04 18.76 -2.03
C PRO A 16 -17.69 20.15 -1.95
N CYS A 17 -17.11 21.11 -2.65
CA CYS A 17 -17.44 22.54 -2.59
C CYS A 17 -18.81 22.93 -3.17
N GLY A 18 -19.49 21.99 -3.80
CA GLY A 18 -20.86 22.17 -4.27
C GLY A 18 -21.92 21.82 -3.22
N TYR A 19 -21.51 21.27 -2.06
CA TYR A 19 -22.42 20.78 -1.04
C TYR A 19 -22.36 21.67 0.22
N VAL A 20 -23.53 22.18 0.63
CA VAL A 20 -23.65 23.08 1.79
C VAL A 20 -23.28 22.37 3.11
N GLU A 21 -23.53 21.07 3.18
CA GLU A 21 -23.23 20.22 4.35
C GLU A 21 -21.74 20.18 4.67
N TYR A 22 -20.89 20.30 3.65
CA TYR A 22 -19.43 20.40 3.87
C TYR A 22 -19.09 21.62 4.72
N TYR A 23 -19.63 22.78 4.40
CA TYR A 23 -19.37 24.01 5.13
C TYR A 23 -20.05 24.04 6.50
N GLN A 24 -21.26 23.49 6.60
CA GLN A 24 -21.97 23.39 7.87
C GLN A 24 -21.25 22.51 8.89
N ASN A 25 -20.68 21.39 8.43
CA ASN A 25 -19.95 20.47 9.30
C ASN A 25 -18.47 20.83 9.50
N ARG A 26 -17.96 21.80 8.76
CA ARG A 26 -16.56 22.26 8.82
C ARG A 26 -16.45 23.78 8.83
N PRO A 27 -17.06 24.45 9.82
CA PRO A 27 -17.12 25.92 9.85
C PRO A 27 -15.74 26.58 9.96
N THR A 28 -14.74 25.88 10.51
CA THR A 28 -13.36 26.40 10.72
C THR A 28 -12.34 25.81 9.74
N LEU A 29 -12.53 24.55 9.32
CA LEU A 29 -11.57 23.83 8.50
C LEU A 29 -12.00 23.75 7.04
N GLY A 30 -13.21 24.22 6.71
CA GLY A 30 -13.70 24.25 5.35
C GLY A 30 -12.90 25.19 4.46
N LEU A 31 -12.55 24.73 3.27
CA LEU A 31 -11.84 25.54 2.26
C LEU A 31 -12.84 26.28 1.39
N GLU A 32 -12.63 27.57 1.18
CA GLU A 32 -13.51 28.37 0.35
C GLU A 32 -13.40 27.95 -1.12
N LYS A 33 -14.52 27.90 -1.83
CA LYS A 33 -14.57 27.46 -3.24
C LYS A 33 -13.62 28.25 -4.15
N LYS A 34 -13.41 29.53 -3.85
CA LYS A 34 -12.53 30.41 -4.63
C LYS A 34 -11.05 30.03 -4.57
N ASP A 35 -10.65 29.35 -3.46
CA ASP A 35 -9.24 28.99 -3.20
C ASP A 35 -8.90 27.60 -3.75
N LEU A 36 -9.91 26.83 -4.17
CA LEU A 36 -9.73 25.47 -4.66
C LEU A 36 -9.27 25.44 -6.13
N LEU A 37 -8.51 24.40 -6.45
CA LEU A 37 -8.23 24.05 -7.83
C LEU A 37 -9.45 23.31 -8.40
N LYS A 38 -10.21 23.98 -9.25
CA LYS A 38 -11.50 23.47 -9.77
C LYS A 38 -11.29 22.15 -10.52
N VAL A 39 -12.08 21.14 -10.13
CA VAL A 39 -12.25 19.88 -10.85
C VAL A 39 -13.55 19.90 -11.67
N ASN A 40 -14.65 20.24 -11.02
CA ASN A 40 -15.95 20.49 -11.64
C ASN A 40 -16.78 21.43 -10.74
N ASP A 41 -18.07 21.55 -10.97
CA ASP A 41 -18.93 22.46 -10.19
C ASP A 41 -19.16 21.99 -8.74
N LEU A 42 -18.99 20.70 -8.47
CA LEU A 42 -19.21 20.08 -7.16
C LEU A 42 -17.94 19.86 -6.36
N PHE A 43 -16.77 19.71 -7.03
CA PHE A 43 -15.52 19.34 -6.39
C PHE A 43 -14.36 20.23 -6.82
N GLY A 44 -13.43 20.45 -5.88
CA GLY A 44 -12.17 21.09 -6.14
C GLY A 44 -11.04 20.46 -5.32
N PHE A 45 -9.85 20.37 -5.89
CA PHE A 45 -8.67 19.93 -5.14
C PHE A 45 -8.20 21.02 -4.17
N HIS A 46 -7.57 20.57 -3.09
CA HIS A 46 -6.80 21.44 -2.21
C HIS A 46 -5.80 22.28 -3.02
N PRO A 47 -5.60 23.58 -2.71
CA PRO A 47 -4.72 24.46 -3.49
C PRO A 47 -3.26 24.00 -3.62
N LYS A 48 -2.79 23.10 -2.75
CA LYS A 48 -1.46 22.51 -2.84
C LYS A 48 -1.37 21.28 -3.76
N LEU A 49 -2.49 20.75 -4.24
CA LEU A 49 -2.53 19.55 -5.09
C LEU A 49 -2.49 19.92 -6.60
N THR A 50 -1.57 20.80 -6.97
CA THR A 50 -1.42 21.27 -8.37
C THR A 50 -1.09 20.12 -9.33
N VAL A 51 -0.23 19.17 -8.90
CA VAL A 51 0.13 18.00 -9.71
C VAL A 51 -1.10 17.11 -9.99
N PHE A 52 -2.00 16.92 -9.01
CA PHE A 52 -3.23 16.15 -9.22
C PHE A 52 -4.16 16.84 -10.21
N ARG A 53 -4.29 18.17 -10.13
CA ARG A 53 -5.05 18.94 -11.10
C ARG A 53 -4.46 18.79 -12.51
N ASP A 54 -3.15 18.91 -12.65
CA ASP A 54 -2.47 18.81 -13.95
C ASP A 54 -2.64 17.41 -14.58
N LEU A 55 -2.59 16.35 -13.76
CA LEU A 55 -2.86 14.99 -14.20
C LEU A 55 -4.32 14.80 -14.61
N GLN A 56 -5.25 15.39 -13.87
CA GLN A 56 -6.68 15.32 -14.19
C GLN A 56 -7.00 16.05 -15.50
N GLU A 57 -6.44 17.24 -15.72
CA GLU A 57 -6.60 18.00 -16.98
C GLU A 57 -6.03 17.24 -18.19
N LYS A 58 -4.99 16.44 -18.00
CA LYS A 58 -4.40 15.57 -19.03
C LYS A 58 -5.15 14.24 -19.21
N GLY A 59 -6.23 13.99 -18.46
CA GLY A 59 -6.95 12.71 -18.49
C GLY A 59 -6.16 11.52 -17.91
N GLN A 60 -5.13 11.79 -17.11
CA GLN A 60 -4.25 10.76 -16.51
C GLN A 60 -4.59 10.44 -15.05
N LEU A 61 -5.64 11.05 -14.51
CA LEU A 61 -6.10 10.82 -13.13
C LEU A 61 -7.59 10.49 -13.13
N SER A 62 -7.92 9.33 -12.56
CA SER A 62 -9.28 8.93 -12.21
C SER A 62 -9.50 9.06 -10.71
N ILE A 63 -10.64 9.62 -10.32
CA ILE A 63 -10.99 9.84 -8.91
C ILE A 63 -12.22 8.99 -8.59
N ILE A 64 -12.12 8.15 -7.58
CA ILE A 64 -13.22 7.31 -7.11
C ILE A 64 -13.54 7.73 -5.68
N ASN A 65 -14.72 8.31 -5.50
CA ASN A 65 -15.22 8.74 -4.19
C ASN A 65 -16.12 7.68 -3.56
N SER A 66 -16.37 7.84 -2.27
CA SER A 66 -17.33 7.01 -1.51
C SER A 66 -16.99 5.51 -1.51
N VAL A 67 -15.72 5.19 -1.62
CA VAL A 67 -15.25 3.80 -1.48
C VAL A 67 -15.21 3.43 0.00
N GLY A 68 -15.85 2.35 0.34
CA GLY A 68 -15.92 1.85 1.71
C GLY A 68 -16.32 0.38 1.74
N TYR A 69 -16.58 -0.15 2.95
CA TYR A 69 -17.05 -1.50 3.15
C TYR A 69 -18.24 -1.51 4.12
N PRO A 70 -19.13 -2.53 4.04
CA PRO A 70 -20.28 -2.64 4.94
C PRO A 70 -19.85 -2.78 6.40
N ASN A 71 -20.65 -2.21 7.32
CA ASN A 71 -20.42 -2.28 8.77
C ASN A 71 -19.01 -1.81 9.18
N PRO A 72 -18.62 -0.56 8.89
CA PRO A 72 -17.26 -0.08 9.06
C PRO A 72 -16.82 -0.16 10.53
N ASN A 73 -15.62 -0.67 10.75
CA ASN A 73 -14.99 -0.72 12.05
C ASN A 73 -14.22 0.59 12.32
N ARG A 74 -14.43 1.20 13.49
CA ARG A 74 -13.78 2.46 13.88
C ARG A 74 -12.38 2.29 14.46
N SER A 75 -11.93 1.06 14.72
CA SER A 75 -10.55 0.79 15.08
C SER A 75 -9.66 0.97 13.85
N HIS A 76 -8.66 1.83 13.95
CA HIS A 76 -7.68 2.03 12.87
C HIS A 76 -6.98 0.72 12.48
N PHE A 77 -6.59 -0.08 13.47
CA PHE A 77 -5.92 -1.37 13.23
C PHE A 77 -6.84 -2.35 12.49
N ARG A 78 -8.07 -2.52 12.97
CA ARG A 78 -9.01 -3.44 12.34
C ARG A 78 -9.43 -2.98 10.95
N SER A 79 -9.69 -1.69 10.78
CA SER A 79 -10.01 -1.11 9.48
C SER A 79 -8.88 -1.31 8.47
N MET A 80 -7.62 -1.15 8.91
CA MET A 80 -6.46 -1.41 8.08
C MET A 80 -6.39 -2.87 7.63
N ASP A 81 -6.62 -3.83 8.54
CA ASP A 81 -6.66 -5.26 8.19
C ASP A 81 -7.73 -5.56 7.14
N ILE A 82 -8.94 -4.97 7.29
CA ILE A 82 -10.03 -5.14 6.33
C ILE A 82 -9.64 -4.60 4.95
N TRP A 83 -9.05 -3.41 4.88
CA TRP A 83 -8.55 -2.84 3.63
C TRP A 83 -7.42 -3.67 3.00
N HIS A 84 -6.55 -4.28 3.80
CA HIS A 84 -5.45 -5.11 3.32
C HIS A 84 -5.90 -6.49 2.85
N THR A 85 -6.96 -7.04 3.44
CA THR A 85 -7.43 -8.40 3.13
C THR A 85 -8.63 -8.41 2.20
N ALA A 86 -9.32 -7.28 2.02
CA ALA A 86 -10.59 -7.16 1.31
C ALA A 86 -11.67 -8.13 1.84
N THR A 87 -11.64 -8.44 3.14
CA THR A 87 -12.64 -9.28 3.80
C THR A 87 -13.80 -8.45 4.33
N ASP A 88 -14.91 -9.12 4.65
CA ASP A 88 -15.99 -8.51 5.44
C ASP A 88 -15.49 -8.11 6.83
N ALA A 89 -16.17 -7.17 7.48
CA ALA A 89 -15.76 -6.61 8.77
C ALA A 89 -15.69 -7.63 9.92
N ASP A 90 -16.46 -8.70 9.84
CA ASP A 90 -16.55 -9.81 10.80
C ASP A 90 -15.59 -10.98 10.49
N LYS A 91 -14.88 -10.94 9.35
CA LYS A 91 -13.96 -11.99 8.91
C LYS A 91 -12.52 -11.59 9.08
N PHE A 92 -11.68 -12.57 9.37
CA PHE A 92 -10.22 -12.39 9.46
C PHE A 92 -9.53 -13.22 8.38
N SER A 93 -8.47 -12.66 7.82
CA SER A 93 -7.59 -13.36 6.90
C SER A 93 -6.13 -13.08 7.26
N SER A 94 -5.28 -14.08 7.07
CA SER A 94 -3.82 -13.96 7.17
C SER A 94 -3.16 -13.61 5.85
N THR A 95 -3.95 -13.48 4.76
CA THR A 95 -3.48 -13.19 3.41
C THR A 95 -4.13 -11.96 2.85
N GLY A 96 -3.38 -11.19 2.07
CA GLY A 96 -3.82 -9.94 1.47
C GLY A 96 -4.49 -10.11 0.11
N TRP A 97 -5.23 -9.10 -0.32
CA TRP A 97 -5.92 -9.14 -1.60
C TRP A 97 -4.97 -8.87 -2.79
N LEU A 98 -3.93 -8.05 -2.60
CA LEU A 98 -2.96 -7.76 -3.65
C LEU A 98 -2.18 -9.01 -4.04
N VAL A 99 -1.71 -9.76 -3.06
CA VAL A 99 -0.99 -11.00 -3.33
C VAL A 99 -1.88 -12.05 -3.98
N SER A 100 -3.17 -12.09 -3.67
CA SER A 100 -4.10 -12.99 -4.36
C SER A 100 -4.18 -12.70 -5.86
N TYR A 101 -4.01 -11.43 -6.27
CA TYR A 101 -3.87 -11.06 -7.67
C TYR A 101 -2.51 -11.52 -8.23
N LEU A 102 -1.42 -11.26 -7.51
CA LEU A 102 -0.06 -11.59 -7.92
C LEU A 102 0.12 -13.11 -8.06
N ASP A 103 -0.33 -13.91 -7.10
CA ASP A 103 -0.29 -15.37 -7.12
C ASP A 103 -0.94 -15.99 -8.38
N ASN A 104 -1.91 -15.28 -8.99
CA ASN A 104 -2.63 -15.76 -10.17
C ASN A 104 -2.11 -15.21 -11.51
N HIS A 105 -1.39 -14.09 -11.48
CA HIS A 105 -1.01 -13.36 -12.70
C HIS A 105 0.50 -13.16 -12.84
N CYS A 106 1.25 -13.38 -11.79
CA CYS A 106 2.68 -13.11 -11.70
C CYS A 106 3.43 -14.37 -11.29
N ASN A 107 4.59 -14.58 -11.89
CA ASN A 107 5.43 -15.76 -11.61
C ASN A 107 6.75 -15.37 -10.92
N ASN A 108 6.92 -14.09 -10.62
CA ASN A 108 8.17 -13.54 -10.11
C ASN A 108 7.88 -12.78 -8.80
N PRO A 109 8.55 -13.09 -7.68
CA PRO A 109 8.38 -12.41 -6.40
C PRO A 109 8.77 -10.92 -6.43
N PHE A 110 9.40 -10.45 -7.52
CA PHE A 110 9.82 -9.05 -7.67
C PHE A 110 8.76 -8.13 -8.25
N GLU A 111 7.62 -8.65 -8.62
CA GLU A 111 6.57 -7.84 -9.25
C GLU A 111 5.85 -6.92 -8.27
N ALA A 112 6.07 -7.12 -6.96
CA ALA A 112 5.66 -6.17 -5.93
C ALA A 112 6.71 -6.01 -4.84
N ILE A 113 7.07 -4.76 -4.55
CA ILE A 113 8.01 -4.39 -3.49
C ILE A 113 7.27 -3.49 -2.50
N ASN A 114 7.33 -3.83 -1.23
CA ASN A 114 6.84 -3.00 -0.14
C ASN A 114 7.98 -2.13 0.40
N VAL A 115 7.88 -0.83 0.22
CA VAL A 115 8.87 0.14 0.72
C VAL A 115 8.59 0.42 2.19
N ASP A 116 8.94 -0.53 3.06
CA ASP A 116 8.76 -0.46 4.52
C ASP A 116 9.70 -1.47 5.19
N ASN A 117 9.88 -1.36 6.50
CA ASN A 117 10.64 -2.31 7.31
C ASN A 117 9.85 -3.61 7.64
N LYS A 118 8.58 -3.66 7.28
CA LYS A 118 7.69 -4.82 7.49
C LYS A 118 6.83 -5.04 6.26
N LEU A 119 6.65 -6.31 5.91
CA LEU A 119 5.72 -6.68 4.87
C LEU A 119 4.29 -6.34 5.28
N THR A 120 3.61 -5.52 4.47
CA THR A 120 2.20 -5.20 4.68
C THR A 120 1.33 -6.45 4.50
N LEU A 121 0.26 -6.57 5.29
CA LEU A 121 -0.69 -7.67 5.16
C LEU A 121 -1.31 -7.75 3.75
N ALA A 122 -1.43 -6.63 3.04
CA ALA A 122 -1.94 -6.59 1.68
C ALA A 122 -1.11 -7.42 0.68
N LEU A 123 0.20 -7.58 0.94
CA LEU A 123 1.16 -8.33 0.13
C LEU A 123 1.56 -9.67 0.76
N LYS A 124 0.92 -10.10 1.85
CA LYS A 124 1.21 -11.37 2.49
C LYS A 124 0.44 -12.51 1.84
N GLY A 125 1.14 -13.43 1.17
CA GLY A 125 0.59 -14.59 0.49
C GLY A 125 0.55 -15.87 1.34
N LYS A 126 -0.03 -16.92 0.77
CA LYS A 126 0.02 -18.29 1.33
C LYS A 126 1.26 -19.04 0.87
N THR A 127 1.62 -18.86 -0.39
CA THR A 127 2.68 -19.60 -1.08
C THR A 127 3.84 -18.71 -1.51
N GLN A 128 3.56 -17.44 -1.78
CA GLN A 128 4.56 -16.43 -2.11
C GLN A 128 4.50 -15.33 -1.05
N SER A 129 5.64 -14.77 -0.72
CA SER A 129 5.76 -13.58 0.11
C SER A 129 6.55 -12.56 -0.68
N GLU A 130 5.93 -11.42 -0.89
CA GLU A 130 6.58 -10.28 -1.50
C GLU A 130 7.63 -9.67 -0.57
N ILE A 131 8.49 -8.83 -1.12
CA ILE A 131 9.62 -8.29 -0.38
C ILE A 131 9.25 -6.96 0.26
N ALA A 132 9.61 -6.81 1.54
CA ALA A 132 9.62 -5.53 2.23
C ALA A 132 11.05 -5.00 2.28
N LEU A 133 11.28 -3.77 1.81
CA LEU A 133 12.61 -3.21 1.66
C LEU A 133 12.59 -1.70 1.96
N THR A 134 13.32 -1.28 2.98
CA THR A 134 13.49 0.15 3.30
C THR A 134 14.68 0.75 2.56
N ASP A 135 15.77 0.01 2.48
CA ASP A 135 17.01 0.45 1.84
C ASP A 135 17.67 -0.75 1.14
N PRO A 136 17.68 -0.76 -0.20
CA PRO A 136 18.32 -1.82 -0.97
C PRO A 136 19.81 -2.01 -0.63
N HIS A 137 20.54 -0.94 -0.34
CA HIS A 137 21.97 -1.00 -0.07
C HIS A 137 22.27 -1.71 1.25
N THR A 138 21.57 -1.35 2.32
CA THR A 138 21.72 -2.00 3.64
C THR A 138 21.33 -3.48 3.55
N PHE A 139 20.33 -3.80 2.76
CA PHE A 139 19.86 -5.16 2.57
C PHE A 139 20.90 -6.02 1.83
N LYS A 140 21.51 -5.50 0.74
CA LYS A 140 22.59 -6.18 0.03
C LYS A 140 23.79 -6.47 0.94
N THR A 141 24.23 -5.47 1.70
CA THR A 141 25.36 -5.62 2.65
C THR A 141 25.06 -6.69 3.71
N SER A 142 23.81 -6.80 4.14
CA SER A 142 23.39 -7.82 5.11
C SER A 142 23.43 -9.22 4.49
N ILE A 143 22.94 -9.39 3.27
CA ILE A 143 22.92 -10.69 2.56
C ILE A 143 24.31 -11.20 2.23
N ASP A 144 25.23 -10.31 1.88
CA ASP A 144 26.63 -10.66 1.57
C ASP A 144 27.47 -10.96 2.83
N SER A 145 26.87 -10.90 4.02
CA SER A 145 27.56 -11.21 5.28
C SER A 145 27.76 -12.72 5.50
N ASP A 146 28.85 -13.08 6.20
CA ASP A 146 29.13 -14.48 6.59
C ASP A 146 27.99 -15.14 7.37
N PHE A 147 27.19 -14.36 8.08
CA PHE A 147 26.02 -14.87 8.80
C PHE A 147 24.98 -15.49 7.85
N TYR A 148 24.68 -14.85 6.75
CA TYR A 148 23.72 -15.35 5.78
C TYR A 148 24.26 -16.50 4.93
N SER A 149 25.57 -16.53 4.64
CA SER A 149 26.19 -17.69 3.97
C SER A 149 26.13 -18.96 4.86
N ASN A 150 26.40 -18.82 6.16
CA ASN A 150 26.29 -19.89 7.13
C ASN A 150 24.83 -20.36 7.35
N LEU A 151 23.85 -19.44 7.27
CA LEU A 151 22.43 -19.77 7.33
C LEU A 151 21.98 -20.61 6.14
N GLN A 152 22.54 -20.36 4.95
CA GLN A 152 22.26 -21.11 3.74
C GLN A 152 22.70 -22.58 3.89
N ASP A 153 23.86 -22.82 4.50
CA ASP A 153 24.37 -24.17 4.76
C ASP A 153 23.55 -24.93 5.81
N LEU A 154 23.01 -24.23 6.81
CA LEU A 154 22.14 -24.81 7.84
C LEU A 154 20.75 -25.17 7.33
N VAL A 155 20.18 -24.36 6.44
CA VAL A 155 18.80 -24.53 5.93
C VAL A 155 18.71 -25.67 4.93
N THR A 156 19.79 -25.98 4.19
CA THR A 156 19.83 -27.15 3.31
C THR A 156 19.75 -28.50 4.07
N ALA A 157 19.90 -28.50 5.40
CA ALA A 157 19.89 -29.69 6.22
C ALA A 157 18.54 -30.05 6.85
N ILE A 158 17.48 -29.22 6.75
CA ILE A 158 16.22 -29.41 7.45
C ILE A 158 15.01 -29.20 6.55
N ASN A 159 14.31 -30.29 6.21
CA ASN A 159 13.15 -30.31 5.28
C ASN A 159 11.94 -29.43 5.65
N GLU A 160 11.80 -28.98 6.90
CA GLU A 160 10.70 -28.10 7.33
C GLU A 160 10.96 -26.60 7.02
N LEU A 161 12.16 -26.27 6.55
CA LEU A 161 12.57 -24.91 6.25
C LEU A 161 12.48 -24.54 4.75
N ASP A 162 11.91 -25.40 3.91
CA ASP A 162 11.78 -25.19 2.46
C ASP A 162 11.13 -23.84 2.09
N TYR A 163 10.11 -23.45 2.87
CA TYR A 163 9.42 -22.16 2.69
C TYR A 163 10.34 -20.97 3.05
N MET A 164 11.04 -21.06 4.18
CA MET A 164 11.98 -20.02 4.62
C MET A 164 13.18 -19.91 3.67
N TYR A 165 13.67 -21.04 3.17
CA TYR A 165 14.76 -21.09 2.19
C TYR A 165 14.35 -20.49 0.84
N LYS A 166 13.14 -20.80 0.38
CA LYS A 166 12.59 -20.19 -0.83
C LYS A 166 12.50 -18.67 -0.69
N ILE A 167 11.91 -18.16 0.40
CA ILE A 167 11.85 -16.72 0.69
C ILE A 167 13.24 -16.11 0.70
N PHE A 168 14.20 -16.77 1.34
CA PHE A 168 15.59 -16.27 1.42
C PHE A 168 16.24 -16.17 0.04
N ASN A 169 16.13 -17.21 -0.78
CA ASN A 169 16.69 -17.22 -2.14
C ASN A 169 15.97 -16.23 -3.06
N ASP A 170 14.66 -16.15 -2.99
CA ASP A 170 13.88 -15.19 -3.73
C ASP A 170 14.26 -13.76 -3.35
N THR A 171 14.48 -13.52 -2.06
CA THR A 171 14.96 -12.25 -1.52
C THR A 171 16.37 -11.91 -2.00
N LYS A 172 17.30 -12.88 -1.97
CA LYS A 172 18.69 -12.70 -2.46
C LYS A 172 18.73 -12.39 -3.96
N ASN A 173 17.97 -13.12 -4.76
CA ASN A 173 17.88 -12.90 -6.21
C ASN A 173 17.27 -11.54 -6.53
N SER A 174 16.34 -11.06 -5.73
CA SER A 174 15.70 -9.75 -5.86
C SER A 174 16.68 -8.62 -5.70
N VAL A 175 17.56 -8.73 -4.73
CA VAL A 175 18.57 -7.69 -4.47
C VAL A 175 19.53 -7.58 -5.65
N ALA A 176 19.97 -8.70 -6.22
CA ALA A 176 20.81 -8.70 -7.42
C ALA A 176 20.09 -7.97 -8.58
N TYR A 177 18.81 -8.27 -8.82
CA TYR A 177 18.01 -7.65 -9.88
C TYR A 177 17.76 -6.13 -9.68
N ILE A 178 17.67 -5.66 -8.46
CA ILE A 178 17.46 -4.22 -8.17
C ILE A 178 18.77 -3.43 -8.34
N TYR A 179 19.93 -4.09 -8.24
CA TYR A 179 21.25 -3.45 -8.32
C TYR A 179 21.92 -3.49 -9.71
N ASP A 180 21.45 -4.33 -10.61
CA ASP A 180 21.87 -4.37 -12.00
C ASP A 180 20.99 -3.42 -12.86
#